data_abede0f6dae05ebe35c48781b860d148
#
_entry.id   abede0f6dae05ebe35c48781b860d148
#
_cell.length_a   1.000
_cell.length_b   1.000
_cell.length_c   1.000
_cell.angle_alpha   90.00
_cell.angle_beta   90.00
_cell.angle_gamma   90.00
#
_symmetry.space_group_name_H-M   'P 1'
#
loop_
_entity.id
_entity.type
_entity.pdbx_description
1 polymer ?
#
loop_
_entity_poly.entity_id
_entity_poly.type
_entity_poly.pdbx_seq_one_letter_code
_entity_poly.pdbx_strand_id
1 'polypeptide(L)'
;MSGDPVDEPRTVLLDRFLDGQGWAAAARAPIAGDASFRRYWRLTDRAGGRVIVMDAPPEREDTRPFAALAAHLSAQGLSAPRVLATDHDNGFLLLEDLG
;
A
#
# COMPACT_ATOMS: atom_id res chain seq x y z
N MET A 1 22.26 5.43 19.52
CA MET A 1 20.97 4.82 19.63
C MET A 1 19.89 5.71 19.03
N SER A 2 19.16 5.25 18.21
CA SER A 2 18.19 6.12 17.58
C SER A 2 16.92 6.12 18.33
N GLY A 3 16.43 5.56 19.07
CA GLY A 3 15.19 5.60 19.81
C GLY A 3 14.24 6.74 19.51
N ASP A 4 14.49 7.52 18.50
CA ASP A 4 13.60 8.60 18.12
C ASP A 4 12.34 7.99 17.45
N PRO A 5 11.13 8.26 17.99
CA PRO A 5 9.90 7.67 17.44
C PRO A 5 9.66 8.01 15.98
N VAL A 6 10.18 9.15 15.48
CA VAL A 6 10.00 9.53 14.09
C VAL A 6 10.83 8.67 13.14
N ASP A 7 11.77 7.90 13.69
CA ASP A 7 12.62 7.02 12.90
C ASP A 7 12.15 5.57 12.94
N GLU A 8 10.89 5.33 13.26
CA GLU A 8 10.35 3.99 13.24
C GLU A 8 10.57 3.37 11.86
N PRO A 9 11.03 2.11 11.79
CA PRO A 9 11.19 1.44 10.51
C PRO A 9 9.86 1.40 9.76
N ARG A 10 9.93 1.55 8.45
CA ARG A 10 8.74 1.50 7.62
C ARG A 10 8.00 0.17 7.78
N THR A 11 8.71 -0.92 8.08
CA THR A 11 8.07 -2.21 8.31
C THR A 11 7.12 -2.18 9.50
N VAL A 12 7.47 -1.45 10.56
CA VAL A 12 6.59 -1.31 11.73
C VAL A 12 5.33 -0.53 11.35
N LEU A 13 5.50 0.56 10.61
CA LEU A 13 4.37 1.37 10.16
C LEU A 13 3.46 0.57 9.22
N LEU A 14 4.07 -0.20 8.33
CA LEU A 14 3.32 -1.05 7.42
C LEU A 14 2.52 -2.11 8.18
N ASP A 15 3.14 -2.75 9.17
CA ASP A 15 2.47 -3.75 9.98
C ASP A 15 1.24 -3.17 10.68
N ARG A 16 1.36 -1.96 11.22
CA ARG A 16 0.22 -1.28 11.86
C ARG A 16 -0.90 -0.99 10.87
N PHE A 17 -0.54 -0.51 9.69
CA PHE A 17 -1.53 -0.25 8.66
C PHE A 17 -2.27 -1.52 8.26
N LEU A 18 -1.53 -2.58 7.99
CA LEU A 18 -2.12 -3.85 7.58
C LEU A 18 -2.94 -4.49 8.71
N ASP A 19 -2.49 -4.35 9.95
CA ASP A 19 -3.26 -4.85 11.09
C ASP A 19 -4.62 -4.16 11.18
N GLY A 20 -4.64 -2.86 10.98
CA GLY A 20 -5.90 -2.10 10.98
C GLY A 20 -6.83 -2.48 9.84
N GLN A 21 -6.30 -3.06 8.76
CA GLN A 21 -7.09 -3.48 7.60
C GLN A 21 -7.40 -4.98 7.58
N GLY A 22 -6.94 -5.72 8.59
CA GLY A 22 -7.19 -7.16 8.65
C GLY A 22 -6.24 -8.02 7.83
N TRP A 23 -5.09 -7.48 7.44
CA TRP A 23 -4.14 -8.19 6.58
C TRP A 23 -2.80 -8.49 7.25
N ALA A 24 -2.70 -8.30 8.57
CA ALA A 24 -1.42 -8.48 9.27
C ALA A 24 -0.85 -9.89 9.12
N ALA A 25 -1.71 -10.91 9.09
CA ALA A 25 -1.29 -12.31 9.02
C ALA A 25 -1.11 -12.82 7.59
N ALA A 26 -1.39 -12.01 6.59
CA ALA A 26 -1.30 -12.44 5.20
C ALA A 26 0.16 -12.63 4.79
N ALA A 27 0.40 -13.61 3.91
CA ALA A 27 1.72 -13.80 3.33
C ALA A 27 2.03 -12.62 2.41
N ARG A 28 3.28 -12.15 2.46
CA ARG A 28 3.74 -11.00 1.69
C ARG A 28 4.76 -11.44 0.66
N ALA A 29 4.54 -11.08 -0.59
CA ALA A 29 5.48 -11.35 -1.66
C ALA A 29 5.80 -10.03 -2.36
N PRO A 30 7.09 -9.63 -2.44
CA PRO A 30 7.45 -8.41 -3.14
C PRO A 30 7.12 -8.53 -4.62
N ILE A 31 6.63 -7.44 -5.19
CA ILE A 31 6.37 -7.36 -6.63
C ILE A 31 7.46 -6.46 -7.21
N ALA A 32 8.01 -6.87 -8.36
CA ALA A 32 9.00 -6.04 -9.03
C ALA A 32 8.38 -4.69 -9.34
N GLY A 33 8.96 -3.65 -8.79
CA GLY A 33 8.48 -2.29 -8.97
C GLY A 33 9.13 -1.61 -10.15
N ASP A 34 8.74 -0.39 -10.36
CA ASP A 34 9.41 0.46 -11.34
C ASP A 34 10.67 1.06 -10.71
N ALA A 35 11.29 2.00 -11.39
CA ALA A 35 12.51 2.65 -10.89
C ALA A 35 12.22 3.77 -9.89
N SER A 36 11.00 3.87 -9.39
CA SER A 36 10.63 4.91 -8.46
C SER A 36 10.92 4.52 -7.02
N PHE A 37 10.50 5.36 -6.08
CA PHE A 37 10.65 5.09 -4.65
C PHE A 37 9.58 4.16 -4.11
N ARG A 38 8.62 3.77 -4.95
CA ARG A 38 7.50 2.94 -4.53
C ARG A 38 7.94 1.50 -4.40
N ARG A 39 7.38 0.83 -3.39
CA ARG A 39 7.51 -0.61 -3.23
C ARG A 39 6.12 -1.21 -3.20
N TYR A 40 5.98 -2.43 -3.68
CA TYR A 40 4.71 -3.12 -3.73
C TYR A 40 4.86 -4.52 -3.20
N TRP A 41 3.85 -4.96 -2.44
CA TRP A 41 3.76 -6.35 -2.01
C TRP A 41 2.39 -6.89 -2.35
N ARG A 42 2.35 -8.12 -2.85
CA ARG A 42 1.12 -8.87 -2.95
C ARG A 42 0.88 -9.59 -1.63
N LEU A 43 -0.31 -9.39 -1.07
CA LEU A 43 -0.72 -10.03 0.17
C LEU A 43 -1.71 -11.12 -0.16
N THR A 44 -1.49 -12.33 0.39
CA THR A 44 -2.40 -13.46 0.17
C THR A 44 -2.83 -13.98 1.53
N ASP A 45 -4.14 -14.03 1.77
CA ASP A 45 -4.68 -14.56 3.00
C ASP A 45 -4.87 -16.08 2.91
N ARG A 46 -5.34 -16.70 4.00
CA ARG A 46 -5.51 -18.14 4.06
C ARG A 46 -6.58 -18.66 3.10
N ALA A 47 -7.55 -17.83 2.78
CA ALA A 47 -8.63 -18.21 1.89
C ALA A 47 -8.27 -17.99 0.42
N GLY A 48 -7.06 -17.50 0.13
CA GLY A 48 -6.63 -17.22 -1.22
C GLY A 48 -7.00 -15.83 -1.71
N GLY A 49 -7.57 -14.99 -0.84
CA GLY A 49 -7.83 -13.60 -1.18
C GLY A 49 -6.52 -12.83 -1.33
N ARG A 50 -6.46 -11.92 -2.29
CA ARG A 50 -5.23 -11.18 -2.60
C ARG A 50 -5.53 -9.70 -2.75
N VAL A 51 -4.63 -8.90 -2.18
CA VAL A 51 -4.59 -7.46 -2.38
C VAL A 51 -3.14 -7.05 -2.58
N ILE A 52 -2.94 -5.81 -3.00
CA ILE A 52 -1.61 -5.25 -3.15
C ILE A 52 -1.49 -4.07 -2.19
N VAL A 53 -0.38 -3.98 -1.48
CA VAL A 53 -0.07 -2.79 -0.71
C VAL A 53 1.04 -2.02 -1.41
N MET A 54 0.84 -0.71 -1.55
CA MET A 54 1.85 0.22 -2.06
C MET A 54 2.46 0.97 -0.90
N ASP A 55 3.77 0.98 -0.86
CA ASP A 55 4.57 1.75 0.11
C ASP A 55 5.30 2.85 -0.66
N ALA A 56 4.88 4.09 -0.46
CA ALA A 56 5.49 5.25 -1.06
C ALA A 56 5.84 6.23 0.05
N PRO A 57 7.12 6.28 0.49
CA PRO A 57 7.49 7.16 1.60
C PRO A 57 7.03 8.61 1.36
N PRO A 58 6.34 9.23 2.32
CA PRO A 58 5.72 10.54 2.09
C PRO A 58 6.74 11.65 1.83
N GLU A 59 7.98 11.51 2.29
CA GLU A 59 9.02 12.47 1.98
C GLU A 59 9.49 12.40 0.52
N ARG A 60 9.07 11.38 -0.20
CA ARG A 60 9.42 11.18 -1.62
C ARG A 60 8.24 11.42 -2.53
N GLU A 61 7.04 11.16 -2.06
CA GLU A 61 5.86 11.21 -2.91
C GLU A 61 4.61 11.44 -2.04
N ASP A 62 3.69 12.25 -2.55
CA ASP A 62 2.35 12.36 -1.97
C ASP A 62 1.47 11.32 -2.66
N THR A 63 0.85 10.43 -1.89
CA THR A 63 0.00 9.37 -2.45
C THR A 63 -1.41 9.83 -2.82
N ARG A 64 -1.81 11.04 -2.44
CA ARG A 64 -3.16 11.52 -2.69
C ARG A 64 -3.49 11.64 -4.18
N PRO A 65 -2.59 12.17 -5.05
CA PRO A 65 -2.89 12.22 -6.48
C PRO A 65 -3.07 10.84 -7.10
N PHE A 66 -2.29 9.86 -6.67
CA PHE A 66 -2.45 8.49 -7.17
C PHE A 66 -3.83 7.94 -6.81
N ALA A 67 -4.24 8.09 -5.56
CA ALA A 67 -5.54 7.62 -5.10
C ALA A 67 -6.68 8.32 -5.83
N ALA A 68 -6.57 9.62 -6.03
CA ALA A 68 -7.58 10.39 -6.73
C ALA A 68 -7.69 9.98 -8.21
N LEU A 69 -6.55 9.76 -8.86
CA LEU A 69 -6.55 9.31 -10.25
C LEU A 69 -7.15 7.93 -10.40
N ALA A 70 -6.77 6.99 -9.52
CA ALA A 70 -7.32 5.64 -9.55
C ALA A 70 -8.84 5.64 -9.37
N ALA A 71 -9.34 6.44 -8.44
CA ALA A 71 -10.78 6.58 -8.22
C ALA A 71 -11.48 7.18 -9.43
N HIS A 72 -10.87 8.19 -10.05
CA HIS A 72 -11.43 8.83 -11.24
C HIS A 72 -11.53 7.85 -12.41
N LEU A 73 -10.45 7.11 -12.68
CA LEU A 73 -10.43 6.14 -13.76
C LEU A 73 -11.45 5.03 -13.54
N SER A 74 -11.55 4.55 -12.31
CA SER A 74 -12.53 3.51 -11.97
C SER A 74 -13.95 4.01 -12.16
N ALA A 75 -14.24 5.27 -11.80
CA ALA A 75 -15.56 5.86 -11.99
C ALA A 75 -15.91 6.03 -13.47
N GLN A 76 -14.90 6.11 -14.33
CA GLN A 76 -15.10 6.20 -15.79
C GLN A 76 -15.27 4.83 -16.43
N GLY A 77 -15.26 3.74 -15.65
CA GLY A 77 -15.33 2.39 -16.18
C GLY A 77 -14.02 1.88 -16.77
N LEU A 78 -12.92 2.58 -16.53
CA LEU A 78 -11.61 2.16 -17.01
C LEU A 78 -10.95 1.22 -16.03
N SER A 79 -10.07 0.34 -16.53
CA SER A 79 -9.34 -0.60 -15.68
C SER A 79 -8.32 0.15 -14.84
N ALA A 80 -8.59 0.22 -13.55
CA ALA A 80 -7.68 0.78 -12.56
C ALA A 80 -7.91 0.05 -11.25
N PRO A 81 -6.87 -0.15 -10.42
CA PRO A 81 -7.07 -0.81 -9.14
C PRO A 81 -7.92 0.07 -8.24
N ARG A 82 -8.88 -0.55 -7.56
CA ARG A 82 -9.65 0.17 -6.55
C ARG A 82 -8.76 0.39 -5.34
N VAL A 83 -8.84 1.59 -4.79
CA VAL A 83 -8.13 1.91 -3.54
C VAL A 83 -9.04 1.48 -2.40
N LEU A 84 -8.62 0.46 -1.67
CA LEU A 84 -9.42 -0.15 -0.61
C LEU A 84 -9.21 0.54 0.72
N ALA A 85 -8.02 1.07 0.97
CA ALA A 85 -7.69 1.80 2.18
C ALA A 85 -6.50 2.70 1.92
N THR A 86 -6.39 3.77 2.70
CA THR A 86 -5.31 4.73 2.56
C THR A 86 -4.73 5.09 3.92
N ASP A 87 -3.43 5.34 3.94
CA ASP A 87 -2.73 6.00 5.03
C ASP A 87 -1.74 6.98 4.38
N HIS A 88 -2.25 8.10 3.95
CA HIS A 88 -1.44 9.09 3.22
C HIS A 88 -0.31 9.66 4.07
N ASP A 89 -0.51 9.77 5.38
CA ASP A 89 0.51 10.33 6.26
C ASP A 89 1.76 9.45 6.31
N ASN A 90 1.59 8.14 6.21
CA ASN A 90 2.70 7.20 6.20
C ASN A 90 3.02 6.67 4.79
N GLY A 91 2.22 7.03 3.80
CA GLY A 91 2.48 6.66 2.41
C GLY A 91 2.06 5.26 2.03
N PHE A 92 0.98 4.74 2.60
CA PHE A 92 0.49 3.41 2.27
C PHE A 92 -0.86 3.46 1.59
N LEU A 93 -1.01 2.64 0.56
CA LEU A 93 -2.31 2.39 -0.07
C LEU A 93 -2.54 0.89 -0.17
N LEU A 94 -3.76 0.48 0.15
CA LEU A 94 -4.19 -0.91 -0.06
C LEU A 94 -5.01 -0.93 -1.33
N LEU A 95 -4.61 -1.76 -2.29
CA LEU A 95 -5.15 -1.75 -3.64
C LEU A 95 -5.74 -3.10 -4.00
N GLU A 96 -6.74 -3.07 -4.84
CA GLU A 96 -7.28 -4.27 -5.46
C GLU A 96 -6.19 -4.95 -6.31
N ASP A 97 -6.10 -6.28 -6.23
CA ASP A 97 -5.17 -7.04 -7.06
C ASP A 97 -5.87 -7.38 -8.38
N LEU A 98 -5.40 -6.82 -9.46
CA LEU A 98 -5.97 -7.06 -10.79
C LEU A 98 -5.33 -8.26 -11.51
N GLY A 99 -4.44 -8.97 -10.82
CA GLY A 99 -3.85 -10.19 -11.38
C GLY A 99 -2.38 -10.13 -11.71
#